data_5980aec9e269ee9614c5fb1ecd7e847d
#
_entry.id   5980aec9e269ee9614c5fb1ecd7e847d
#
_cell.length_a   1.000
_cell.length_b   1.000
_cell.length_c   1.000
_cell.angle_alpha   90.00
_cell.angle_beta   90.00
_cell.angle_gamma   90.00
#
_symmetry.space_group_name_H-M   'P 1'
#
loop_
_entity.id
_entity.type
_entity.pdbx_description
1 polymer ?
#
loop_
_entity_poly.entity_id
_entity_poly.type
_entity_poly.pdbx_seq_one_letter_code
_entity_poly.pdbx_strand_id
1 'polypeptide(L)'
;MNDEVLQRKSLSEVNASIDATNRKGWRKLLAFLGPAYLVSVGYMDPGNWATDIAGGSKFGYALIWVLLMSNIMALLLQSLSARLGVVRQLDLAQASRRTYHPVINFILWILAEIAIAACDLAEVLGMAIGLKLLFGLPLIWGVSITVLDTLLLLFLQSYGMRKIELFIISLVAIIGASFLVEMIFAKPALDELAKGFIPSLPGDEALYIAIGIIGATVMPHNLYLHSSLVQTRRIDHSEKGIWSAIKYNFIDSAIALNAAFFVNSAILILAASTFFKAGMYEVSDIEDAYKFLSPLLGNEWGSMLFGIALIAAGQSSTITGTLAGQIVMEGYLNLRIAAWLRRLITRVIAIIPAYLVIILYGESETGALLVLSQVVLSLQLGFAVIPLIHFNSDKEKMGVFVIKPWLKISAWFIAGIIIALNVKLVIQEVSKWIVSAGDHAWVVWMTAVPLCTGAGLLLLYIILKPFLEKRTKEKEMKIPHGTAVTLQDLEKPVYRRIAITVDFSSVDALVIRSAVAQGSKEARYLLIHVVETAGAMVYGSEIADLESTEDKAALEKYVLQLHELGYHAEIKVGYGNPRRRIPEMVKSFDADLLVMGAHGHKLVKDLIFGTTLDTVRHRVKIPVLIVTAQGGVN
;
A
#
# COMPACT_ATOMS: atom_id res chain seq x y z
N MET A 1 -21.92 -18.14 -5.80
CA MET A 1 -21.24 -17.14 -6.62
C MET A 1 -20.31 -16.41 -5.67
N ASN A 2 -19.04 -16.61 -5.87
CA ASN A 2 -17.96 -16.55 -4.89
C ASN A 2 -17.76 -15.22 -4.17
N ASP A 3 -17.47 -15.25 -2.87
CA ASP A 3 -16.96 -14.13 -2.04
C ASP A 3 -15.72 -13.42 -2.63
N GLU A 4 -15.12 -13.95 -3.69
CA GLU A 4 -14.01 -13.36 -4.42
C GLU A 4 -14.40 -12.16 -5.30
N VAL A 5 -15.66 -11.97 -5.64
CA VAL A 5 -16.13 -10.91 -6.56
C VAL A 5 -16.29 -9.55 -5.88
N LEU A 6 -16.36 -9.51 -4.55
CA LEU A 6 -16.46 -8.27 -3.76
C LEU A 6 -15.14 -7.69 -3.31
N GLN A 7 -14.01 -8.27 -3.68
CA GLN A 7 -12.70 -7.68 -3.37
C GLN A 7 -12.39 -6.58 -4.38
N ARG A 8 -12.43 -5.35 -3.89
CA ARG A 8 -12.18 -4.13 -4.65
C ARG A 8 -10.80 -4.18 -5.27
N LYS A 9 -10.72 -3.99 -6.59
CA LYS A 9 -9.46 -3.95 -7.34
C LYS A 9 -8.59 -2.79 -6.85
N SER A 10 -7.26 -3.00 -6.84
CA SER A 10 -6.30 -1.94 -6.58
C SER A 10 -6.47 -0.82 -7.59
N LEU A 11 -6.39 0.45 -7.14
CA LEU A 11 -6.62 1.64 -7.95
C LEU A 11 -7.91 1.53 -8.81
N SER A 12 -9.03 1.18 -8.19
CA SER A 12 -10.27 0.82 -8.92
C SER A 12 -10.76 1.90 -9.90
N GLU A 13 -10.42 3.16 -9.67
CA GLU A 13 -10.81 4.30 -10.53
C GLU A 13 -10.11 4.26 -11.90
N VAL A 14 -8.89 3.73 -11.95
CA VAL A 14 -8.06 3.67 -13.15
C VAL A 14 -7.70 2.25 -13.57
N ASN A 15 -8.26 1.23 -12.89
CA ASN A 15 -8.03 -0.16 -13.23
C ASN A 15 -8.53 -0.46 -14.66
N ALA A 16 -7.70 -1.13 -15.48
CA ALA A 16 -8.00 -1.47 -16.88
C ALA A 16 -8.40 -0.28 -17.77
N SER A 17 -7.99 0.95 -17.40
CA SER A 17 -8.33 2.18 -18.14
C SER A 17 -7.61 2.32 -19.49
N ILE A 18 -6.46 1.66 -19.66
CA ILE A 18 -5.64 1.72 -20.87
C ILE A 18 -5.73 0.39 -21.63
N ASP A 19 -6.34 0.40 -22.83
CA ASP A 19 -6.48 -0.82 -23.64
C ASP A 19 -5.17 -1.20 -24.32
N ALA A 20 -4.65 -2.39 -24.00
CA ALA A 20 -3.47 -3.01 -24.61
C ALA A 20 -3.80 -4.31 -25.36
N THR A 21 -5.08 -4.74 -25.44
CA THR A 21 -5.49 -6.03 -25.99
C THR A 21 -5.30 -6.12 -27.50
N ASN A 22 -5.77 -5.12 -28.24
CA ASN A 22 -5.85 -5.14 -29.71
C ASN A 22 -4.67 -4.48 -30.43
N ARG A 23 -3.62 -4.08 -29.69
CA ARG A 23 -2.46 -3.39 -30.27
C ARG A 23 -1.37 -4.37 -30.65
N LYS A 24 -0.64 -4.09 -31.76
CA LYS A 24 0.46 -4.89 -32.27
C LYS A 24 1.74 -4.06 -32.41
N GLY A 25 2.91 -4.73 -32.37
CA GLY A 25 4.21 -4.13 -32.58
C GLY A 25 4.52 -2.97 -31.63
N TRP A 26 5.08 -1.88 -32.15
CA TRP A 26 5.48 -0.70 -31.38
C TRP A 26 4.30 0.02 -30.67
N ARG A 27 3.09 -0.02 -31.26
CA ARG A 27 1.88 0.53 -30.62
C ARG A 27 1.50 -0.22 -29.36
N LYS A 28 1.78 -1.53 -29.30
CA LYS A 28 1.60 -2.34 -28.09
C LYS A 28 2.62 -1.95 -27.04
N LEU A 29 3.89 -1.79 -27.43
CA LEU A 29 4.93 -1.30 -26.52
C LEU A 29 4.52 0.03 -25.90
N LEU A 30 4.12 1.02 -26.70
CA LEU A 30 3.65 2.33 -26.21
C LEU A 30 2.44 2.25 -25.27
N ALA A 31 1.57 1.23 -25.40
CA ALA A 31 0.47 1.03 -24.49
C ALA A 31 0.92 0.51 -23.12
N PHE A 32 2.01 -0.26 -23.08
CA PHE A 32 2.60 -0.74 -21.83
C PHE A 32 3.56 0.26 -21.19
N LEU A 33 4.17 1.18 -21.95
CA LEU A 33 5.02 2.24 -21.41
C LEU A 33 4.22 3.14 -20.47
N GLY A 34 4.73 3.31 -19.24
CA GLY A 34 4.16 4.21 -18.23
C GLY A 34 4.27 3.70 -16.80
N PRO A 35 3.80 2.50 -16.43
CA PRO A 35 3.92 2.01 -15.06
C PRO A 35 5.33 2.06 -14.51
N ALA A 36 6.31 1.57 -15.26
CA ALA A 36 7.69 1.60 -14.82
C ALA A 36 8.31 3.00 -14.86
N TYR A 37 7.84 3.91 -15.72
CA TYR A 37 8.26 5.32 -15.68
C TYR A 37 7.78 6.01 -14.40
N LEU A 38 6.53 5.76 -13.97
CA LEU A 38 6.08 6.24 -12.67
C LEU A 38 6.94 5.70 -11.53
N VAL A 39 7.27 4.42 -11.58
CA VAL A 39 8.12 3.79 -10.57
C VAL A 39 9.54 4.35 -10.62
N SER A 40 10.12 4.58 -11.82
CA SER A 40 11.51 5.05 -11.98
C SER A 40 11.76 6.45 -11.44
N VAL A 41 10.73 7.26 -11.33
CA VAL A 41 10.83 8.58 -10.71
C VAL A 41 11.26 8.52 -9.24
N GLY A 42 10.73 7.55 -8.49
CA GLY A 42 11.19 7.35 -7.13
C GLY A 42 12.69 7.05 -7.03
N TYR A 43 13.28 6.47 -8.09
CA TYR A 43 14.72 6.22 -8.13
C TYR A 43 15.56 7.49 -8.40
N MET A 44 14.95 8.62 -8.66
CA MET A 44 15.60 9.90 -8.96
C MET A 44 15.15 10.99 -7.98
N ASP A 45 14.62 10.60 -6.81
CA ASP A 45 14.15 11.51 -5.79
C ASP A 45 15.31 12.28 -5.10
N PRO A 46 15.02 13.36 -4.37
CA PRO A 46 16.06 14.12 -3.67
C PRO A 46 16.85 13.31 -2.65
N GLY A 47 16.31 12.21 -2.12
CA GLY A 47 17.02 11.31 -1.24
C GLY A 47 18.14 10.53 -1.96
N ASN A 48 17.88 10.07 -3.21
CA ASN A 48 18.93 9.52 -4.07
C ASN A 48 20.04 10.55 -4.33
N TRP A 49 19.67 11.81 -4.60
CA TRP A 49 20.66 12.87 -4.83
C TRP A 49 21.59 13.05 -3.63
N ALA A 50 21.04 13.10 -2.42
CA ALA A 50 21.85 13.25 -1.22
C ALA A 50 22.85 12.09 -1.05
N THR A 51 22.42 10.84 -1.26
CA THR A 51 23.31 9.68 -1.15
C THR A 51 24.35 9.64 -2.26
N ASP A 52 24.00 10.04 -3.49
CA ASP A 52 24.90 10.05 -4.63
C ASP A 52 25.94 11.19 -4.52
N ILE A 53 25.54 12.38 -4.06
CA ILE A 53 26.43 13.50 -3.78
C ILE A 53 27.40 13.13 -2.66
N ALA A 54 26.89 12.63 -1.51
CA ALA A 54 27.73 12.22 -0.39
C ALA A 54 28.70 11.10 -0.78
N GLY A 55 28.25 10.13 -1.59
CA GLY A 55 29.08 9.06 -2.11
C GLY A 55 30.17 9.56 -3.07
N GLY A 56 29.79 10.43 -4.01
CA GLY A 56 30.68 10.98 -5.04
C GLY A 56 31.72 11.94 -4.47
N SER A 57 31.30 12.88 -3.60
CA SER A 57 32.19 13.86 -2.99
C SER A 57 33.22 13.24 -2.03
N LYS A 58 32.82 12.19 -1.30
CA LYS A 58 33.69 11.59 -0.27
C LYS A 58 34.55 10.45 -0.78
N PHE A 59 34.03 9.61 -1.69
CA PHE A 59 34.68 8.40 -2.17
C PHE A 59 34.98 8.42 -3.67
N GLY A 60 34.77 9.55 -4.34
CA GLY A 60 34.97 9.64 -5.78
C GLY A 60 34.08 8.65 -6.54
N TYR A 61 34.66 7.92 -7.48
CA TYR A 61 33.92 6.92 -8.27
C TYR A 61 33.74 5.57 -7.56
N ALA A 62 34.26 5.38 -6.33
CA ALA A 62 34.34 4.07 -5.68
C ALA A 62 32.97 3.40 -5.43
N LEU A 63 31.85 4.13 -5.40
CA LEU A 63 30.51 3.59 -5.16
C LEU A 63 29.65 3.43 -6.43
N ILE A 64 30.18 3.68 -7.63
CA ILE A 64 29.45 3.49 -8.90
C ILE A 64 28.97 2.05 -9.09
N TRP A 65 29.79 1.06 -8.69
CA TRP A 65 29.39 -0.35 -8.75
C TRP A 65 28.17 -0.65 -7.86
N VAL A 66 27.98 0.08 -6.76
CA VAL A 66 26.80 -0.04 -5.88
C VAL A 66 25.55 0.40 -6.63
N LEU A 67 25.60 1.53 -7.34
CA LEU A 67 24.50 2.01 -8.18
C LEU A 67 24.14 0.98 -9.27
N LEU A 68 25.14 0.43 -9.98
CA LEU A 68 24.91 -0.59 -10.99
C LEU A 68 24.28 -1.86 -10.39
N MET A 69 24.82 -2.33 -9.27
CA MET A 69 24.28 -3.50 -8.55
C MET A 69 22.85 -3.24 -8.11
N SER A 70 22.58 -2.08 -7.51
CA SER A 70 21.24 -1.69 -7.06
C SER A 70 20.24 -1.61 -8.22
N ASN A 71 20.65 -1.10 -9.38
CA ASN A 71 19.80 -1.07 -10.57
C ASN A 71 19.45 -2.49 -11.07
N ILE A 72 20.41 -3.41 -11.09
CA ILE A 72 20.17 -4.82 -11.45
C ILE A 72 19.21 -5.47 -10.45
N MET A 73 19.42 -5.23 -9.16
CA MET A 73 18.54 -5.72 -8.09
C MET A 73 17.12 -5.15 -8.26
N ALA A 74 17.02 -3.85 -8.50
CA ALA A 74 15.76 -3.16 -8.74
C ALA A 74 15.02 -3.71 -9.95
N LEU A 75 15.69 -3.90 -11.09
CA LEU A 75 15.08 -4.44 -12.31
C LEU A 75 14.52 -5.85 -12.07
N LEU A 76 15.26 -6.72 -11.37
CA LEU A 76 14.77 -8.05 -11.03
C LEU A 76 13.53 -7.96 -10.13
N LEU A 77 13.59 -7.20 -9.04
CA LEU A 77 12.49 -7.11 -8.08
C LEU A 77 11.25 -6.44 -8.68
N GLN A 78 11.43 -5.39 -9.48
CA GLN A 78 10.32 -4.74 -10.19
C GLN A 78 9.68 -5.67 -11.23
N SER A 79 10.47 -6.52 -11.90
CA SER A 79 9.92 -7.54 -12.78
C SER A 79 9.05 -8.57 -12.05
N LEU A 80 9.43 -8.94 -10.82
CA LEU A 80 8.61 -9.81 -9.96
C LEU A 80 7.34 -9.10 -9.49
N SER A 81 7.43 -7.83 -9.14
CA SER A 81 6.29 -7.01 -8.73
C SER A 81 5.27 -6.88 -9.88
N ALA A 82 5.73 -6.53 -11.09
CA ALA A 82 4.87 -6.49 -12.27
C ALA A 82 4.23 -7.84 -12.58
N ARG A 83 5.01 -8.94 -12.48
CA ARG A 83 4.49 -10.30 -12.69
C ARG A 83 3.38 -10.64 -11.70
N LEU A 84 3.54 -10.32 -10.41
CA LEU A 84 2.52 -10.51 -9.39
C LEU A 84 1.22 -9.80 -9.77
N GLY A 85 1.31 -8.51 -10.12
CA GLY A 85 0.16 -7.70 -10.51
C GLY A 85 -0.55 -8.20 -11.75
N VAL A 86 0.19 -8.60 -12.80
CA VAL A 86 -0.35 -9.12 -14.06
C VAL A 86 -1.04 -10.48 -13.87
N VAL A 87 -0.39 -11.41 -13.16
CA VAL A 87 -0.86 -12.80 -13.06
C VAL A 87 -1.97 -12.93 -12.03
N ARG A 88 -1.78 -12.37 -10.83
CA ARG A 88 -2.72 -12.55 -9.72
C ARG A 88 -3.80 -11.48 -9.65
N GLN A 89 -3.69 -10.40 -10.42
CA GLN A 89 -4.58 -9.23 -10.33
C GLN A 89 -4.69 -8.71 -8.88
N LEU A 90 -3.59 -8.76 -8.16
CA LEU A 90 -3.43 -8.29 -6.79
C LEU A 90 -2.13 -7.48 -6.70
N ASP A 91 -2.18 -6.37 -5.97
CA ASP A 91 -0.95 -5.72 -5.54
C ASP A 91 -0.29 -6.50 -4.38
N LEU A 92 0.97 -6.13 -4.08
CA LEU A 92 1.77 -6.80 -3.06
C LEU A 92 1.15 -6.69 -1.65
N ALA A 93 0.49 -5.56 -1.32
CA ALA A 93 -0.16 -5.37 -0.04
C ALA A 93 -1.43 -6.23 0.08
N GLN A 94 -2.24 -6.30 -0.98
CA GLN A 94 -3.41 -7.19 -1.04
C GLN A 94 -3.01 -8.67 -0.94
N ALA A 95 -1.93 -9.06 -1.64
CA ALA A 95 -1.40 -10.42 -1.57
C ALA A 95 -0.91 -10.77 -0.15
N SER A 96 -0.27 -9.80 0.53
CA SER A 96 0.18 -9.93 1.92
C SER A 96 -1.01 -10.07 2.88
N ARG A 97 -2.04 -9.22 2.76
CA ARG A 97 -3.25 -9.29 3.58
C ARG A 97 -3.96 -10.66 3.48
N ARG A 98 -3.96 -11.27 2.28
CA ARG A 98 -4.56 -12.60 2.08
C ARG A 98 -3.73 -13.74 2.66
N THR A 99 -2.45 -13.48 2.95
CA THR A 99 -1.51 -14.53 3.34
C THR A 99 -1.16 -14.47 4.81
N TYR A 100 -1.02 -13.28 5.40
CA TYR A 100 -0.58 -13.12 6.79
C TYR A 100 -1.76 -12.93 7.74
N HIS A 101 -1.54 -13.34 9.01
CA HIS A 101 -2.50 -13.08 10.09
C HIS A 101 -2.74 -11.57 10.27
N PRO A 102 -3.96 -11.10 10.63
CA PRO A 102 -4.29 -9.68 10.73
C PRO A 102 -3.31 -8.83 11.55
N VAL A 103 -2.81 -9.36 12.68
CA VAL A 103 -1.82 -8.64 13.52
C VAL A 103 -0.51 -8.42 12.76
N ILE A 104 0.01 -9.45 12.10
CA ILE A 104 1.25 -9.35 11.31
C ILE A 104 1.04 -8.42 10.12
N ASN A 105 -0.11 -8.53 9.46
CA ASN A 105 -0.49 -7.66 8.37
C ASN A 105 -0.53 -6.19 8.80
N PHE A 106 -1.04 -5.90 9.99
CA PHE A 106 -1.06 -4.56 10.56
C PHE A 106 0.35 -4.02 10.86
N ILE A 107 1.24 -4.87 11.39
CA ILE A 107 2.65 -4.49 11.64
C ILE A 107 3.37 -4.22 10.30
N LEU A 108 3.16 -5.06 9.27
CA LEU A 108 3.73 -4.83 7.94
C LEU A 108 3.23 -3.52 7.31
N TRP A 109 1.96 -3.18 7.54
CA TRP A 109 1.42 -1.88 7.12
C TRP A 109 2.13 -0.72 7.82
N ILE A 110 2.31 -0.77 9.16
CA ILE A 110 3.04 0.27 9.91
C ILE A 110 4.46 0.44 9.37
N LEU A 111 5.20 -0.65 9.14
CA LEU A 111 6.55 -0.59 8.60
C LEU A 111 6.58 0.04 7.20
N ALA A 112 5.60 -0.27 6.36
CA ALA A 112 5.48 0.33 5.03
C ALA A 112 5.12 1.82 5.11
N GLU A 113 4.25 2.25 6.03
CA GLU A 113 3.90 3.67 6.23
C GLU A 113 5.08 4.48 6.77
N ILE A 114 5.90 3.91 7.66
CA ILE A 114 7.15 4.55 8.13
C ILE A 114 8.09 4.79 6.96
N ALA A 115 8.27 3.81 6.08
CA ALA A 115 9.11 3.96 4.89
C ALA A 115 8.56 5.03 3.93
N ILE A 116 7.24 5.08 3.71
CA ILE A 116 6.59 6.10 2.87
C ILE A 116 6.77 7.49 3.49
N ALA A 117 6.60 7.63 4.82
CA ALA A 117 6.81 8.89 5.51
C ALA A 117 8.27 9.38 5.41
N ALA A 118 9.24 8.47 5.46
CA ALA A 118 10.65 8.78 5.25
C ALA A 118 10.93 9.25 3.81
N CYS A 119 10.27 8.65 2.81
CA CYS A 119 10.33 9.09 1.42
C CYS A 119 9.71 10.48 1.25
N ASP A 120 8.49 10.69 1.79
CA ASP A 120 7.80 11.98 1.77
C ASP A 120 8.64 13.10 2.42
N LEU A 121 9.37 12.78 3.50
CA LEU A 121 10.31 13.71 4.13
C LEU A 121 11.42 14.16 3.17
N ALA A 122 12.01 13.23 2.43
CA ALA A 122 13.04 13.54 1.43
C ALA A 122 12.48 14.41 0.30
N GLU A 123 11.27 14.13 -0.15
CA GLU A 123 10.57 14.91 -1.18
C GLU A 123 10.29 16.35 -0.74
N VAL A 124 9.76 16.52 0.50
CA VAL A 124 9.48 17.82 1.10
C VAL A 124 10.76 18.66 1.21
N LEU A 125 11.83 18.07 1.76
CA LEU A 125 13.11 18.75 1.92
C LEU A 125 13.73 19.08 0.56
N GLY A 126 13.76 18.15 -0.38
CA GLY A 126 14.33 18.37 -1.71
C GLY A 126 13.63 19.50 -2.47
N MET A 127 12.29 19.53 -2.45
CA MET A 127 11.54 20.63 -3.06
C MET A 127 11.79 21.96 -2.35
N ALA A 128 11.81 21.97 -1.01
CA ALA A 128 12.07 23.18 -0.25
C ALA A 128 13.47 23.74 -0.52
N ILE A 129 14.49 22.86 -0.61
CA ILE A 129 15.84 23.21 -1.02
C ILE A 129 15.84 23.77 -2.45
N GLY A 130 15.19 23.10 -3.40
CA GLY A 130 15.10 23.59 -4.77
C GLY A 130 14.46 24.98 -4.87
N LEU A 131 13.38 25.24 -4.13
CA LEU A 131 12.73 26.55 -4.04
C LEU A 131 13.65 27.61 -3.41
N LYS A 132 14.40 27.24 -2.37
CA LYS A 132 15.40 28.13 -1.75
C LYS A 132 16.50 28.48 -2.75
N LEU A 133 17.03 27.51 -3.48
CA LEU A 133 18.15 27.69 -4.39
C LEU A 133 17.79 28.54 -5.62
N LEU A 134 16.60 28.36 -6.21
CA LEU A 134 16.20 29.10 -7.41
C LEU A 134 15.55 30.44 -7.12
N PHE A 135 14.77 30.53 -6.02
CA PHE A 135 13.97 31.72 -5.72
C PHE A 135 14.37 32.46 -4.45
N GLY A 136 15.37 31.97 -3.72
CA GLY A 136 15.85 32.57 -2.45
C GLY A 136 14.85 32.45 -1.30
N LEU A 137 13.87 31.53 -1.38
CA LEU A 137 12.88 31.34 -0.35
C LEU A 137 13.52 30.66 0.90
N PRO A 138 13.30 31.17 2.13
CA PRO A 138 13.73 30.47 3.33
C PRO A 138 13.19 29.04 3.37
N LEU A 139 13.98 28.06 3.85
CA LEU A 139 13.67 26.65 3.81
C LEU A 139 12.33 26.31 4.50
N ILE A 140 12.04 26.98 5.63
CA ILE A 140 10.76 26.85 6.35
C ILE A 140 9.56 27.18 5.46
N TRP A 141 9.62 28.26 4.68
CA TRP A 141 8.57 28.61 3.74
C TRP A 141 8.49 27.63 2.57
N GLY A 142 9.65 27.18 2.09
CA GLY A 142 9.72 26.11 1.08
C GLY A 142 8.97 24.87 1.52
N VAL A 143 9.26 24.35 2.73
CA VAL A 143 8.57 23.21 3.34
C VAL A 143 7.06 23.44 3.44
N SER A 144 6.63 24.66 3.85
CA SER A 144 5.19 25.00 3.94
C SER A 144 4.49 24.96 2.58
N ILE A 145 5.14 25.49 1.55
CA ILE A 145 4.60 25.56 0.19
C ILE A 145 4.41 24.16 -0.42
N THR A 146 5.23 23.17 -0.03
CA THR A 146 5.09 21.80 -0.55
C THR A 146 3.72 21.17 -0.23
N VAL A 147 2.98 21.67 0.75
CA VAL A 147 1.59 21.24 1.02
C VAL A 147 0.70 21.46 -0.21
N LEU A 148 0.97 22.52 -0.99
CA LEU A 148 0.18 22.85 -2.18
C LEU A 148 0.30 21.85 -3.32
N ASP A 149 1.33 20.98 -3.31
CA ASP A 149 1.47 19.88 -4.26
C ASP A 149 0.27 18.96 -4.25
N THR A 150 -0.38 18.87 -3.09
CA THR A 150 -1.61 18.08 -2.95
C THR A 150 -2.68 18.55 -3.95
N LEU A 151 -2.80 19.85 -4.16
CA LEU A 151 -3.76 20.42 -5.10
C LEU A 151 -3.39 20.10 -6.55
N LEU A 152 -2.10 20.18 -6.88
CA LEU A 152 -1.62 19.84 -8.23
C LEU A 152 -1.91 18.38 -8.57
N LEU A 153 -1.65 17.45 -7.64
CA LEU A 153 -1.96 16.05 -7.88
C LEU A 153 -3.46 15.80 -8.07
N LEU A 154 -4.32 16.39 -7.23
CA LEU A 154 -5.77 16.27 -7.38
C LEU A 154 -6.22 16.78 -8.75
N PHE A 155 -5.66 17.87 -9.20
CA PHE A 155 -5.90 18.41 -10.54
C PHE A 155 -5.46 17.41 -11.63
N LEU A 156 -4.25 16.86 -11.53
CA LEU A 156 -3.76 15.87 -12.49
C LEU A 156 -4.56 14.57 -12.50
N GLN A 157 -4.99 14.08 -11.33
CA GLN A 157 -5.82 12.86 -11.23
C GLN A 157 -7.15 13.00 -11.97
N SER A 158 -7.75 14.21 -11.99
CA SER A 158 -9.00 14.46 -12.72
C SER A 158 -8.89 14.23 -14.23
N TYR A 159 -7.69 14.28 -14.80
CA TYR A 159 -7.45 14.06 -16.24
C TYR A 159 -7.13 12.62 -16.65
N GLY A 160 -7.06 11.71 -15.68
CA GLY A 160 -6.83 10.29 -15.92
C GLY A 160 -5.36 9.89 -16.03
N MET A 161 -5.11 8.59 -15.89
CA MET A 161 -3.77 7.99 -15.69
C MET A 161 -2.77 8.34 -16.81
N ARG A 162 -3.20 8.38 -18.08
CA ARG A 162 -2.30 8.65 -19.21
C ARG A 162 -1.69 10.05 -19.18
N LYS A 163 -2.41 11.04 -18.69
CA LYS A 163 -1.88 12.40 -18.57
C LYS A 163 -0.89 12.53 -17.42
N ILE A 164 -1.12 11.82 -16.32
CA ILE A 164 -0.16 11.72 -15.22
C ILE A 164 1.15 11.11 -15.73
N GLU A 165 1.08 9.98 -16.46
CA GLU A 165 2.25 9.34 -17.06
C GLU A 165 3.04 10.29 -17.99
N LEU A 166 2.35 11.03 -18.86
CA LEU A 166 3.00 11.97 -19.75
C LEU A 166 3.64 13.15 -19.01
N PHE A 167 2.97 13.67 -17.99
CA PHE A 167 3.53 14.73 -17.15
C PHE A 167 4.82 14.27 -16.46
N ILE A 168 4.81 13.08 -15.87
CA ILE A 168 5.99 12.49 -15.24
C ILE A 168 7.12 12.24 -16.24
N ILE A 169 6.83 11.70 -17.42
CA ILE A 169 7.83 11.50 -18.46
C ILE A 169 8.47 12.84 -18.87
N SER A 170 7.70 13.94 -18.91
CA SER A 170 8.26 15.26 -19.20
C SER A 170 9.21 15.76 -18.10
N LEU A 171 8.88 15.51 -16.82
CA LEU A 171 9.78 15.84 -15.70
C LEU A 171 11.07 15.01 -15.73
N VAL A 172 10.97 13.70 -15.98
CA VAL A 172 12.13 12.82 -16.16
C VAL A 172 13.02 13.29 -17.32
N ALA A 173 12.42 13.74 -18.42
CA ALA A 173 13.17 14.28 -19.55
C ALA A 173 13.92 15.58 -19.17
N ILE A 174 13.30 16.46 -18.36
CA ILE A 174 13.94 17.67 -17.85
C ILE A 174 15.14 17.30 -16.96
N ILE A 175 14.97 16.38 -16.02
CA ILE A 175 16.05 15.90 -15.13
C ILE A 175 17.20 15.32 -15.96
N GLY A 176 16.89 14.39 -16.87
CA GLY A 176 17.87 13.74 -17.71
C GLY A 176 18.63 14.73 -18.62
N ALA A 177 17.94 15.70 -19.19
CA ALA A 177 18.56 16.74 -20.02
C ALA A 177 19.47 17.66 -19.19
N SER A 178 19.07 18.05 -17.99
CA SER A 178 19.87 18.89 -17.09
C SER A 178 21.19 18.19 -16.76
N PHE A 179 21.15 16.94 -16.28
CA PHE A 179 22.36 16.19 -15.95
C PHE A 179 23.21 15.82 -17.16
N LEU A 180 22.62 15.61 -18.33
CA LEU A 180 23.38 15.41 -19.56
C LEU A 180 24.25 16.64 -19.88
N VAL A 181 23.68 17.84 -19.74
CA VAL A 181 24.42 19.09 -19.96
C VAL A 181 25.50 19.28 -18.90
N GLU A 182 25.22 19.03 -17.62
CA GLU A 182 26.18 19.11 -16.53
C GLU A 182 27.36 18.13 -16.72
N MET A 183 27.09 16.92 -17.19
CA MET A 183 28.12 15.92 -17.51
C MET A 183 29.07 16.36 -18.63
N ILE A 184 28.55 17.11 -19.62
CA ILE A 184 29.39 17.68 -20.70
C ILE A 184 30.37 18.71 -20.12
N PHE A 185 29.94 19.51 -19.13
CA PHE A 185 30.81 20.49 -18.48
C PHE A 185 31.79 19.84 -17.47
N ALA A 186 31.37 18.82 -16.75
CA ALA A 186 32.16 18.15 -15.71
C ALA A 186 33.36 17.38 -16.26
N LYS A 187 33.31 16.89 -17.50
CA LYS A 187 34.39 16.16 -18.20
C LYS A 187 35.04 15.07 -17.33
N PRO A 188 34.29 14.04 -16.92
CA PRO A 188 34.80 13.02 -15.99
C PRO A 188 35.99 12.25 -16.59
N ALA A 189 36.91 11.81 -15.73
CA ALA A 189 38.04 10.97 -16.09
C ALA A 189 37.55 9.53 -16.34
N LEU A 190 37.47 9.12 -17.60
CA LEU A 190 36.87 7.84 -18.00
C LEU A 190 37.63 6.61 -17.50
N ASP A 191 38.94 6.73 -17.32
CA ASP A 191 39.81 5.67 -16.76
C ASP A 191 39.55 5.45 -15.26
N GLU A 192 39.38 6.50 -14.50
CA GLU A 192 39.01 6.43 -13.08
C GLU A 192 37.58 5.96 -12.90
N LEU A 193 36.66 6.43 -13.75
CA LEU A 193 35.29 5.98 -13.78
C LEU A 193 35.18 4.47 -14.02
N ALA A 194 35.97 3.94 -14.98
CA ALA A 194 36.00 2.49 -15.26
C ALA A 194 36.47 1.67 -14.05
N LYS A 195 37.42 2.19 -13.25
CA LYS A 195 37.86 1.55 -12.00
C LYS A 195 36.77 1.55 -10.94
N GLY A 196 35.87 2.53 -10.94
CA GLY A 196 34.74 2.63 -10.02
C GLY A 196 33.73 1.48 -10.16
N PHE A 197 33.71 0.74 -11.27
CA PHE A 197 32.91 -0.47 -11.41
C PHE A 197 33.50 -1.71 -10.72
N ILE A 198 34.73 -1.62 -10.20
CA ILE A 198 35.33 -2.70 -9.41
C ILE A 198 34.84 -2.59 -7.97
N PRO A 199 34.18 -3.64 -7.42
CA PRO A 199 33.62 -3.59 -6.06
C PRO A 199 34.66 -3.25 -5.00
N SER A 200 34.45 -2.14 -4.29
CA SER A 200 35.28 -1.69 -3.15
C SER A 200 34.40 -0.95 -2.14
N LEU A 201 34.68 -1.13 -0.85
CA LEU A 201 34.02 -0.41 0.24
C LEU A 201 35.09 0.13 1.20
N PRO A 202 35.52 1.37 1.03
CA PRO A 202 36.57 1.97 1.86
C PRO A 202 36.01 2.42 3.22
N GLY A 203 35.79 1.45 4.13
CA GLY A 203 35.40 1.71 5.51
C GLY A 203 33.89 1.68 5.81
N ASP A 204 33.54 1.89 7.08
CA ASP A 204 32.16 1.77 7.58
C ASP A 204 31.25 2.91 7.09
N GLU A 205 31.78 4.07 6.83
CA GLU A 205 31.03 5.20 6.31
C GLU A 205 30.64 4.99 4.84
N ALA A 206 31.54 4.43 4.01
CA ALA A 206 31.20 4.02 2.65
C ALA A 206 30.10 2.95 2.64
N LEU A 207 30.09 2.04 3.63
CA LEU A 207 29.05 1.06 3.81
C LEU A 207 27.70 1.72 4.16
N TYR A 208 27.69 2.70 5.06
CA TYR A 208 26.48 3.44 5.44
C TYR A 208 25.84 4.11 4.21
N ILE A 209 26.66 4.83 3.43
CA ILE A 209 26.21 5.49 2.21
C ILE A 209 25.76 4.44 1.16
N ALA A 210 26.50 3.34 1.01
CA ALA A 210 26.12 2.25 0.09
C ALA A 210 24.76 1.64 0.44
N ILE A 211 24.44 1.45 1.73
CA ILE A 211 23.12 1.00 2.20
C ILE A 211 22.05 2.05 1.89
N GLY A 212 22.36 3.34 2.07
CA GLY A 212 21.52 4.45 1.65
C GLY A 212 21.22 4.40 0.15
N ILE A 213 22.23 4.24 -0.71
CA ILE A 213 22.09 4.09 -2.16
C ILE A 213 21.19 2.88 -2.52
N ILE A 214 21.38 1.73 -1.86
CA ILE A 214 20.54 0.55 -2.10
C ILE A 214 19.09 0.82 -1.70
N GLY A 215 18.86 1.43 -0.54
CA GLY A 215 17.53 1.79 -0.04
C GLY A 215 16.83 2.79 -0.94
N ALA A 216 17.54 3.82 -1.35
CA ALA A 216 17.10 4.84 -2.28
C ALA A 216 16.76 4.25 -3.67
N THR A 217 17.61 3.33 -4.19
CA THR A 217 17.41 2.75 -5.52
C THR A 217 16.34 1.66 -5.53
N VAL A 218 16.29 0.74 -4.56
CA VAL A 218 15.36 -0.40 -4.63
C VAL A 218 13.98 -0.09 -4.08
N MET A 219 13.82 0.92 -3.33
CA MET A 219 12.59 1.47 -2.71
C MET A 219 11.44 0.48 -2.48
N PRO A 220 11.14 0.10 -1.24
CA PRO A 220 10.11 -0.91 -0.96
C PRO A 220 8.71 -0.50 -1.40
N HIS A 221 8.32 0.78 -1.24
CA HIS A 221 7.00 1.27 -1.63
C HIS A 221 6.78 1.22 -3.14
N ASN A 222 7.83 1.31 -3.96
CA ASN A 222 7.75 1.15 -5.40
C ASN A 222 7.44 -0.29 -5.83
N LEU A 223 7.71 -1.31 -5.01
CA LEU A 223 7.28 -2.69 -5.26
C LEU A 223 5.75 -2.82 -5.12
N TYR A 224 5.17 -2.16 -4.11
CA TYR A 224 3.71 -2.09 -3.97
C TYR A 224 3.08 -1.32 -5.12
N LEU A 225 3.63 -0.16 -5.45
CA LEU A 225 3.17 0.71 -6.53
C LEU A 225 3.14 -0.02 -7.87
N HIS A 226 4.24 -0.66 -8.28
CA HIS A 226 4.36 -1.31 -9.57
C HIS A 226 3.37 -2.47 -9.75
N SER A 227 3.21 -3.32 -8.70
CA SER A 227 2.25 -4.42 -8.73
C SER A 227 0.79 -3.97 -8.90
N SER A 228 0.48 -2.74 -8.51
CA SER A 228 -0.81 -2.10 -8.72
C SER A 228 -0.90 -1.42 -10.09
N LEU A 229 0.11 -0.63 -10.47
CA LEU A 229 0.09 0.15 -11.72
C LEU A 229 -0.03 -0.70 -12.98
N VAL A 230 0.56 -1.89 -13.01
CA VAL A 230 0.42 -2.80 -14.17
C VAL A 230 -1.02 -3.23 -14.40
N GLN A 231 -1.88 -3.17 -13.38
CA GLN A 231 -3.31 -3.50 -13.48
C GLN A 231 -4.14 -2.38 -14.13
N THR A 232 -3.57 -1.20 -14.36
CA THR A 232 -4.21 -0.14 -15.14
C THR A 232 -4.32 -0.50 -16.62
N ARG A 233 -3.57 -1.49 -17.08
CA ARG A 233 -3.61 -1.99 -18.46
C ARG A 233 -4.66 -3.07 -18.59
N ARG A 234 -5.58 -2.87 -19.56
CA ARG A 234 -6.49 -3.92 -19.98
C ARG A 234 -5.75 -4.89 -20.89
N ILE A 235 -5.58 -6.14 -20.44
CA ILE A 235 -4.84 -7.18 -21.15
C ILE A 235 -5.77 -8.35 -21.52
N ASP A 236 -5.34 -9.16 -22.48
CA ASP A 236 -5.93 -10.46 -22.72
C ASP A 236 -5.48 -11.44 -21.62
N HIS A 237 -6.44 -12.09 -20.95
CA HIS A 237 -6.19 -13.04 -19.87
C HIS A 237 -5.89 -14.47 -20.36
N SER A 238 -5.75 -14.69 -21.67
CA SER A 238 -5.19 -15.95 -22.19
C SER A 238 -3.73 -16.12 -21.74
N GLU A 239 -3.24 -17.35 -21.71
CA GLU A 239 -1.84 -17.65 -21.35
C GLU A 239 -0.86 -16.84 -22.21
N LYS A 240 -1.11 -16.76 -23.52
CA LYS A 240 -0.29 -15.96 -24.45
C LYS A 240 -0.38 -14.46 -24.15
N GLY A 241 -1.56 -13.96 -23.77
CA GLY A 241 -1.78 -12.57 -23.41
C GLY A 241 -1.02 -12.18 -22.15
N ILE A 242 -1.06 -13.02 -21.10
CA ILE A 242 -0.34 -12.81 -19.84
C ILE A 242 1.19 -12.85 -20.06
N TRP A 243 1.72 -13.83 -20.80
CA TRP A 243 3.15 -13.86 -21.14
C TRP A 243 3.59 -12.63 -21.93
N SER A 244 2.74 -12.17 -22.87
CA SER A 244 2.98 -10.92 -23.58
C SER A 244 3.02 -9.72 -22.62
N ALA A 245 2.08 -9.62 -21.68
CA ALA A 245 2.05 -8.55 -20.71
C ALA A 245 3.30 -8.57 -19.80
N ILE A 246 3.71 -9.73 -19.30
CA ILE A 246 4.96 -9.89 -18.52
C ILE A 246 6.17 -9.40 -19.31
N LYS A 247 6.27 -9.78 -20.59
CA LYS A 247 7.39 -9.35 -21.46
C LYS A 247 7.42 -7.84 -21.66
N TYR A 248 6.28 -7.22 -21.99
CA TYR A 248 6.25 -5.78 -22.25
C TYR A 248 6.44 -4.95 -20.99
N ASN A 249 5.93 -5.38 -19.82
CA ASN A 249 6.24 -4.74 -18.54
C ASN A 249 7.71 -4.86 -18.15
N PHE A 250 8.37 -6.00 -18.47
CA PHE A 250 9.82 -6.12 -18.28
C PHE A 250 10.60 -5.13 -19.16
N ILE A 251 10.19 -4.95 -20.43
CA ILE A 251 10.83 -3.97 -21.34
C ILE A 251 10.60 -2.54 -20.82
N ASP A 252 9.39 -2.20 -20.39
CA ASP A 252 9.07 -0.91 -19.76
C ASP A 252 9.99 -0.66 -18.55
N SER A 253 10.10 -1.65 -17.65
CA SER A 253 10.98 -1.57 -16.48
C SER A 253 12.45 -1.41 -16.86
N ALA A 254 12.92 -2.17 -17.85
CA ALA A 254 14.32 -2.11 -18.29
C ALA A 254 14.66 -0.71 -18.85
N ILE A 255 13.79 -0.14 -19.66
CA ILE A 255 14.01 1.20 -20.23
C ILE A 255 13.98 2.26 -19.12
N ALA A 256 12.94 2.26 -18.30
CA ALA A 256 12.72 3.31 -17.31
C ALA A 256 13.77 3.28 -16.17
N LEU A 257 14.11 2.10 -15.65
CA LEU A 257 15.08 1.96 -14.57
C LEU A 257 16.52 2.23 -15.04
N ASN A 258 16.88 1.83 -16.28
CA ASN A 258 18.19 2.21 -16.81
C ASN A 258 18.29 3.71 -17.08
N ALA A 259 17.22 4.38 -17.50
CA ALA A 259 17.21 5.84 -17.58
C ALA A 259 17.47 6.49 -16.21
N ALA A 260 16.81 6.00 -15.13
CA ALA A 260 17.06 6.46 -13.78
C ALA A 260 18.50 6.17 -13.31
N PHE A 261 19.03 4.98 -13.63
CA PHE A 261 20.43 4.63 -13.33
C PHE A 261 21.42 5.62 -13.97
N PHE A 262 21.20 6.04 -15.21
CA PHE A 262 22.05 7.06 -15.85
C PHE A 262 21.98 8.40 -15.15
N VAL A 263 20.81 8.82 -14.67
CA VAL A 263 20.66 10.06 -13.90
C VAL A 263 21.43 9.98 -12.57
N ASN A 264 21.21 8.94 -11.76
CA ASN A 264 21.91 8.76 -10.50
C ASN A 264 23.43 8.63 -10.68
N SER A 265 23.85 7.86 -11.69
CA SER A 265 25.26 7.78 -12.03
C SER A 265 25.84 9.14 -12.43
N ALA A 266 25.09 9.96 -13.17
CA ALA A 266 25.53 11.31 -13.53
C ALA A 266 25.71 12.20 -12.27
N ILE A 267 24.82 12.11 -11.29
CA ILE A 267 24.92 12.85 -10.02
C ILE A 267 26.19 12.45 -9.26
N LEU A 268 26.40 11.15 -9.05
CA LEU A 268 27.59 10.65 -8.36
C LEU A 268 28.86 11.02 -9.12
N ILE A 269 28.89 10.86 -10.44
CA ILE A 269 30.04 11.19 -11.31
C ILE A 269 30.30 12.71 -11.27
N LEU A 270 29.25 13.52 -11.30
CA LEU A 270 29.36 14.98 -11.17
C LEU A 270 30.02 15.35 -9.85
N ALA A 271 29.54 14.81 -8.74
CA ALA A 271 30.13 15.04 -7.40
C ALA A 271 31.58 14.57 -7.33
N ALA A 272 31.91 13.42 -7.90
CA ALA A 272 33.26 12.89 -7.96
C ALA A 272 34.21 13.75 -8.81
N SER A 273 33.75 14.19 -9.98
CA SER A 273 34.57 14.98 -10.92
C SER A 273 34.73 16.45 -10.51
N THR A 274 33.86 16.97 -9.67
CA THR A 274 33.91 18.35 -9.16
C THR A 274 34.44 18.41 -7.74
N PHE A 275 33.67 17.93 -6.76
CA PHE A 275 33.98 18.11 -5.33
C PHE A 275 35.14 17.23 -4.85
N PHE A 276 35.12 15.93 -5.12
CA PHE A 276 36.21 15.02 -4.74
C PHE A 276 37.53 15.45 -5.37
N LYS A 277 37.53 15.78 -6.65
CA LYS A 277 38.72 16.22 -7.38
C LYS A 277 39.26 17.57 -6.86
N ALA A 278 38.37 18.43 -6.35
CA ALA A 278 38.75 19.72 -5.72
C ALA A 278 39.20 19.56 -4.25
N GLY A 279 39.17 18.34 -3.69
CA GLY A 279 39.50 18.09 -2.28
C GLY A 279 38.39 18.47 -1.29
N MET A 280 37.15 18.67 -1.78
CA MET A 280 35.99 19.07 -0.99
C MET A 280 35.21 17.85 -0.54
N TYR A 281 35.79 17.01 0.34
CA TYR A 281 35.21 15.71 0.74
C TYR A 281 33.98 15.81 1.66
N GLU A 282 33.77 16.99 2.26
CA GLU A 282 32.66 17.22 3.22
C GLU A 282 31.36 17.71 2.54
N VAL A 283 31.35 17.87 1.21
CA VAL A 283 30.14 18.27 0.47
C VAL A 283 29.16 17.10 0.42
N SER A 284 28.27 17.06 1.40
CA SER A 284 27.19 16.06 1.50
C SER A 284 25.81 16.68 1.30
N ASP A 285 25.71 17.99 1.48
CA ASP A 285 24.45 18.73 1.35
C ASP A 285 24.18 19.16 -0.10
N ILE A 286 22.94 19.00 -0.52
CA ILE A 286 22.46 19.42 -1.84
C ILE A 286 22.63 20.94 -2.04
N GLU A 287 22.47 21.72 -0.95
CA GLU A 287 22.64 23.17 -0.97
C GLU A 287 24.09 23.58 -1.25
N ASP A 288 25.05 22.92 -0.60
CA ASP A 288 26.47 23.20 -0.83
C ASP A 288 26.90 22.72 -2.22
N ALA A 289 26.39 21.57 -2.68
CA ALA A 289 26.62 21.13 -4.04
C ALA A 289 26.17 22.19 -5.07
N TYR A 290 24.98 22.77 -4.90
CA TYR A 290 24.50 23.86 -5.75
C TYR A 290 25.42 25.09 -5.74
N LYS A 291 25.87 25.55 -4.56
CA LYS A 291 26.72 26.74 -4.41
C LYS A 291 28.07 26.56 -5.10
N PHE A 292 28.66 25.38 -5.00
CA PHE A 292 30.00 25.11 -5.51
C PHE A 292 30.02 24.63 -6.98
N LEU A 293 28.88 24.19 -7.50
CA LEU A 293 28.81 23.57 -8.83
C LEU A 293 29.16 24.56 -9.95
N SER A 294 28.55 25.74 -9.98
CA SER A 294 28.82 26.75 -11.02
C SER A 294 30.27 27.24 -11.01
N PRO A 295 30.89 27.59 -9.86
CA PRO A 295 32.31 27.94 -9.82
C PRO A 295 33.22 26.82 -10.31
N LEU A 296 32.96 25.57 -9.95
CA LEU A 296 33.79 24.41 -10.32
C LEU A 296 33.63 24.02 -11.79
N LEU A 297 32.41 24.16 -12.35
CA LEU A 297 32.15 23.89 -13.77
C LEU A 297 32.55 25.06 -14.68
N GLY A 298 32.85 26.24 -14.11
CA GLY A 298 33.16 27.45 -14.86
C GLY A 298 31.97 27.98 -15.70
N ASN A 299 30.72 27.65 -15.29
CA ASN A 299 29.52 28.01 -16.01
C ASN A 299 28.33 28.23 -15.05
N GLU A 300 27.66 29.39 -15.17
CA GLU A 300 26.50 29.75 -14.33
C GLU A 300 25.28 28.86 -14.54
N TRP A 301 25.16 28.21 -15.70
CA TRP A 301 24.04 27.29 -16.00
C TRP A 301 24.06 26.03 -15.13
N GLY A 302 25.22 25.58 -14.63
CA GLY A 302 25.34 24.35 -13.83
C GLY A 302 24.42 24.37 -12.61
N SER A 303 24.56 25.36 -11.72
CA SER A 303 23.71 25.45 -10.53
C SER A 303 22.23 25.66 -10.88
N MET A 304 21.91 26.45 -11.92
CA MET A 304 20.53 26.66 -12.35
C MET A 304 19.86 25.37 -12.85
N LEU A 305 20.54 24.60 -13.69
CA LEU A 305 20.04 23.31 -14.20
C LEU A 305 19.86 22.30 -13.06
N PHE A 306 20.80 22.24 -12.14
CA PHE A 306 20.71 21.44 -10.93
C PHE A 306 19.47 21.79 -10.10
N GLY A 307 19.20 23.07 -9.83
CA GLY A 307 18.01 23.51 -9.09
C GLY A 307 16.69 23.18 -9.82
N ILE A 308 16.63 23.37 -11.14
CA ILE A 308 15.45 22.99 -11.95
C ILE A 308 15.21 21.48 -11.89
N ALA A 309 16.27 20.69 -12.05
CA ALA A 309 16.18 19.24 -11.99
C ALA A 309 15.75 18.77 -10.59
N LEU A 310 16.21 19.43 -9.51
CA LEU A 310 15.82 19.09 -8.13
C LEU A 310 14.33 19.33 -7.88
N ILE A 311 13.78 20.47 -8.33
CA ILE A 311 12.32 20.71 -8.22
C ILE A 311 11.54 19.69 -9.05
N ALA A 312 12.00 19.39 -10.27
CA ALA A 312 11.35 18.39 -11.12
C ALA A 312 11.39 16.99 -10.48
N ALA A 313 12.50 16.61 -9.83
CA ALA A 313 12.65 15.35 -9.10
C ALA A 313 11.70 15.29 -7.90
N GLY A 314 11.70 16.29 -7.03
CA GLY A 314 10.80 16.36 -5.88
C GLY A 314 9.33 16.34 -6.28
N GLN A 315 8.94 17.11 -7.31
CA GLN A 315 7.56 17.18 -7.80
C GLN A 315 7.10 15.84 -8.40
N SER A 316 7.96 15.16 -9.14
CA SER A 316 7.60 13.89 -9.78
C SER A 316 7.52 12.75 -8.74
N SER A 317 8.46 12.67 -7.79
CA SER A 317 8.46 11.62 -6.78
C SER A 317 7.29 11.77 -5.80
N THR A 318 6.91 12.98 -5.46
CA THR A 318 5.71 13.28 -4.64
C THR A 318 4.43 12.65 -5.20
N ILE A 319 4.24 12.64 -6.52
CA ILE A 319 3.08 12.00 -7.15
C ILE A 319 3.10 10.49 -6.93
N THR A 320 4.26 9.87 -7.10
CA THR A 320 4.41 8.42 -6.98
C THR A 320 4.36 7.95 -5.53
N GLY A 321 4.97 8.67 -4.60
CA GLY A 321 4.89 8.41 -3.16
C GLY A 321 3.44 8.43 -2.65
N THR A 322 2.65 9.41 -3.10
CA THR A 322 1.21 9.49 -2.76
C THR A 322 0.43 8.27 -3.27
N LEU A 323 0.64 7.88 -4.53
CA LEU A 323 -0.02 6.71 -5.10
C LEU A 323 0.40 5.41 -4.37
N ALA A 324 1.69 5.26 -4.07
CA ALA A 324 2.21 4.12 -3.33
C ALA A 324 1.57 4.00 -1.96
N GLY A 325 1.49 5.11 -1.25
CA GLY A 325 0.86 5.14 0.04
C GLY A 325 -0.62 4.81 -0.01
N GLN A 326 -1.38 5.28 -1.02
CA GLN A 326 -2.79 4.91 -1.19
C GLN A 326 -2.92 3.40 -1.39
N ILE A 327 -2.09 2.81 -2.24
CA ILE A 327 -2.09 1.37 -2.52
C ILE A 327 -1.77 0.56 -1.27
N VAL A 328 -0.75 0.97 -0.50
CA VAL A 328 -0.34 0.31 0.74
C VAL A 328 -1.48 0.31 1.76
N MET A 329 -2.11 1.46 2.00
CA MET A 329 -3.23 1.56 2.94
C MET A 329 -4.44 0.75 2.47
N GLU A 330 -4.88 0.91 1.22
CA GLU A 330 -6.03 0.17 0.67
C GLU A 330 -5.74 -1.34 0.64
N GLY A 331 -4.52 -1.72 0.26
CA GLY A 331 -4.10 -3.11 0.16
C GLY A 331 -4.07 -3.82 1.51
N TYR A 332 -3.39 -3.26 2.50
CA TYR A 332 -3.24 -3.86 3.81
C TYR A 332 -4.49 -3.78 4.68
N LEU A 333 -5.13 -2.60 4.75
CA LEU A 333 -6.23 -2.35 5.68
C LEU A 333 -7.62 -2.47 5.06
N ASN A 334 -7.73 -2.51 3.73
CA ASN A 334 -9.01 -2.43 2.99
C ASN A 334 -9.80 -1.14 3.31
N LEU A 335 -9.10 -0.11 3.74
CA LEU A 335 -9.66 1.21 4.05
C LEU A 335 -9.49 2.13 2.84
N ARG A 336 -10.58 2.81 2.47
CA ARG A 336 -10.55 3.89 1.49
C ARG A 336 -10.81 5.20 2.19
N ILE A 337 -9.75 5.98 2.34
CA ILE A 337 -9.83 7.39 2.72
C ILE A 337 -9.73 8.20 1.43
N ALA A 338 -10.44 9.32 1.35
CA ALA A 338 -10.29 10.23 0.22
C ALA A 338 -8.81 10.56 0.00
N ALA A 339 -8.34 10.43 -1.24
CA ALA A 339 -6.91 10.55 -1.60
C ALA A 339 -6.29 11.86 -1.08
N TRP A 340 -7.02 12.97 -1.12
CA TRP A 340 -6.56 14.26 -0.60
C TRP A 340 -6.35 14.27 0.92
N LEU A 341 -7.27 13.64 1.70
CA LEU A 341 -7.17 13.61 3.17
C LEU A 341 -5.99 12.75 3.60
N ARG A 342 -5.81 11.60 2.95
CA ARG A 342 -4.68 10.74 3.23
C ARG A 342 -3.36 11.46 2.97
N ARG A 343 -3.24 12.10 1.82
CA ARG A 343 -2.05 12.87 1.46
C ARG A 343 -1.76 13.99 2.45
N LEU A 344 -2.79 14.70 2.88
CA LEU A 344 -2.62 15.75 3.90
C LEU A 344 -2.04 15.17 5.20
N ILE A 345 -2.52 13.99 5.63
CA ILE A 345 -2.01 13.30 6.82
C ILE A 345 -0.54 12.91 6.64
N THR A 346 -0.18 12.24 5.54
CA THR A 346 1.21 11.83 5.30
C THR A 346 2.13 13.03 5.15
N ARG A 347 1.68 14.10 4.51
CA ARG A 347 2.44 15.35 4.40
C ARG A 347 2.69 16.01 5.75
N VAL A 348 1.69 16.08 6.60
CA VAL A 348 1.86 16.61 7.98
C VAL A 348 2.86 15.77 8.76
N ILE A 349 2.79 14.44 8.65
CA ILE A 349 3.74 13.52 9.29
C ILE A 349 5.18 13.74 8.78
N ALA A 350 5.37 14.01 7.48
CA ALA A 350 6.68 14.28 6.90
C ALA A 350 7.21 15.68 7.25
N ILE A 351 6.33 16.66 7.31
CA ILE A 351 6.70 18.07 7.59
C ILE A 351 7.14 18.25 9.03
N ILE A 352 6.52 17.58 10.00
CA ILE A 352 6.86 17.73 11.43
C ILE A 352 8.34 17.44 11.69
N PRO A 353 8.93 16.30 11.28
CA PRO A 353 10.36 16.05 11.44
C PRO A 353 11.23 17.08 10.72
N ALA A 354 10.84 17.51 9.50
CA ALA A 354 11.57 18.54 8.75
C ALA A 354 11.63 19.86 9.54
N TYR A 355 10.49 20.34 10.04
CA TYR A 355 10.43 21.54 10.88
C TYR A 355 11.27 21.40 12.15
N LEU A 356 11.16 20.27 12.85
CA LEU A 356 11.90 20.03 14.09
C LEU A 356 13.41 20.08 13.85
N VAL A 357 13.91 19.44 12.79
CA VAL A 357 15.34 19.45 12.47
C VAL A 357 15.80 20.86 12.09
N ILE A 358 15.06 21.56 11.22
CA ILE A 358 15.43 22.92 10.80
C ILE A 358 15.44 23.88 12.00
N ILE A 359 14.49 23.80 12.92
CA ILE A 359 14.40 24.71 14.08
C ILE A 359 15.42 24.38 15.16
N LEU A 360 15.66 23.09 15.44
CA LEU A 360 16.51 22.66 16.56
C LEU A 360 18.01 22.58 16.19
N TYR A 361 18.31 22.15 14.96
CA TYR A 361 19.68 21.85 14.53
C TYR A 361 20.16 22.78 13.39
N GLY A 362 19.24 23.55 12.78
CA GLY A 362 19.57 24.42 11.66
C GLY A 362 19.45 23.74 10.29
N GLU A 363 19.68 24.53 9.24
CA GLU A 363 19.53 24.08 7.87
C GLU A 363 20.67 23.15 7.39
N SER A 364 21.83 23.17 8.07
CA SER A 364 23.00 22.36 7.75
C SER A 364 22.80 20.85 7.95
N GLU A 365 21.83 20.43 8.75
CA GLU A 365 21.59 19.01 9.05
C GLU A 365 20.57 18.36 8.08
N THR A 366 20.08 19.11 7.11
CA THR A 366 19.07 18.61 6.15
C THR A 366 19.62 17.50 5.26
N GLY A 367 20.90 17.56 4.87
CA GLY A 367 21.55 16.50 4.09
C GLY A 367 21.66 15.19 4.86
N ALA A 368 22.06 15.25 6.13
CA ALA A 368 22.12 14.07 7.00
C ALA A 368 20.74 13.43 7.17
N LEU A 369 19.68 14.26 7.31
CA LEU A 369 18.29 13.79 7.41
C LEU A 369 17.82 13.12 6.11
N LEU A 370 18.22 13.65 4.95
CA LEU A 370 17.93 13.05 3.65
C LEU A 370 18.57 11.65 3.53
N VAL A 371 19.85 11.52 3.86
CA VAL A 371 20.55 10.21 3.85
C VAL A 371 19.91 9.23 4.84
N LEU A 372 19.59 9.70 6.06
CA LEU A 372 18.92 8.87 7.07
C LEU A 372 17.56 8.35 6.57
N SER A 373 16.81 9.18 5.85
CA SER A 373 15.51 8.76 5.29
C SER A 373 15.66 7.56 4.34
N GLN A 374 16.74 7.52 3.52
CA GLN A 374 17.02 6.42 2.61
C GLN A 374 17.46 5.14 3.33
N VAL A 375 18.18 5.30 4.45
CA VAL A 375 18.52 4.17 5.32
C VAL A 375 17.26 3.55 5.94
N VAL A 376 16.31 4.36 6.40
CA VAL A 376 15.00 3.87 6.89
C VAL A 376 14.26 3.09 5.82
N LEU A 377 14.26 3.57 4.57
CA LEU A 377 13.70 2.85 3.41
C LEU A 377 14.36 1.47 3.22
N SER A 378 15.69 1.41 3.32
CA SER A 378 16.44 0.15 3.20
C SER A 378 16.04 -0.87 4.27
N LEU A 379 15.85 -0.44 5.53
CA LEU A 379 15.44 -1.33 6.63
C LEU A 379 14.09 -2.01 6.38
N GLN A 380 13.15 -1.33 5.74
CA GLN A 380 11.84 -1.89 5.41
C GLN A 380 11.89 -2.85 4.21
N LEU A 381 12.91 -2.77 3.36
CA LEU A 381 12.99 -3.46 2.07
C LEU A 381 12.85 -4.99 2.21
N GLY A 382 13.44 -5.60 3.24
CA GLY A 382 13.33 -7.04 3.50
C GLY A 382 11.89 -7.51 3.69
N PHE A 383 11.05 -6.67 4.33
CA PHE A 383 9.64 -6.97 4.59
C PHE A 383 8.74 -6.87 3.35
N ALA A 384 9.21 -6.23 2.28
CA ALA A 384 8.54 -6.21 0.98
C ALA A 384 9.05 -7.29 0.03
N VAL A 385 10.38 -7.49 -0.02
CA VAL A 385 11.05 -8.39 -0.98
C VAL A 385 10.76 -9.86 -0.68
N ILE A 386 10.81 -10.28 0.59
CA ILE A 386 10.60 -11.70 0.93
C ILE A 386 9.18 -12.16 0.59
N PRO A 387 8.10 -11.45 0.97
CA PRO A 387 6.75 -11.78 0.53
C PRO A 387 6.63 -11.81 -1.00
N LEU A 388 7.25 -10.85 -1.70
CA LEU A 388 7.23 -10.80 -3.17
C LEU A 388 7.82 -12.06 -3.80
N ILE A 389 8.97 -12.55 -3.28
CA ILE A 389 9.61 -13.80 -3.74
C ILE A 389 8.70 -15.00 -3.46
N HIS A 390 8.12 -15.07 -2.26
CA HIS A 390 7.21 -16.14 -1.88
C HIS A 390 5.99 -16.21 -2.81
N PHE A 391 5.33 -15.07 -3.06
CA PHE A 391 4.13 -15.02 -3.89
C PHE A 391 4.39 -15.41 -5.34
N ASN A 392 5.54 -15.02 -5.89
CA ASN A 392 5.95 -15.41 -7.24
C ASN A 392 6.46 -16.87 -7.35
N SER A 393 6.83 -17.47 -6.21
CA SER A 393 7.30 -18.88 -6.13
C SER A 393 6.17 -19.88 -5.86
N ASP A 394 4.96 -19.42 -5.55
CA ASP A 394 3.81 -20.26 -5.22
C ASP A 394 3.18 -20.84 -6.49
N LYS A 395 3.40 -22.15 -6.73
CA LYS A 395 2.89 -22.86 -7.91
C LYS A 395 1.37 -22.96 -7.94
N GLU A 396 0.70 -23.08 -6.77
CA GLU A 396 -0.74 -23.19 -6.70
C GLU A 396 -1.42 -21.90 -7.19
N LYS A 397 -0.82 -20.74 -6.89
CA LYS A 397 -1.39 -19.43 -7.18
C LYS A 397 -0.88 -18.80 -8.48
N MET A 398 0.34 -19.13 -8.92
CA MET A 398 0.95 -18.59 -10.14
C MET A 398 0.80 -19.54 -11.35
N GLY A 399 0.46 -20.81 -11.13
CA GLY A 399 0.30 -21.79 -12.19
C GLY A 399 1.54 -21.89 -13.11
N VAL A 400 1.33 -21.80 -14.41
CA VAL A 400 2.41 -21.84 -15.43
C VAL A 400 3.31 -20.60 -15.41
N PHE A 401 2.89 -19.53 -14.72
CA PHE A 401 3.63 -18.27 -14.61
C PHE A 401 4.55 -18.20 -13.38
N VAL A 402 4.72 -19.30 -12.64
CA VAL A 402 5.68 -19.37 -11.52
C VAL A 402 7.09 -19.02 -12.01
N ILE A 403 7.88 -18.36 -11.16
CA ILE A 403 9.25 -17.98 -11.53
C ILE A 403 10.15 -19.19 -11.69
N LYS A 404 11.07 -19.11 -12.66
CA LYS A 404 12.05 -20.16 -12.93
C LYS A 404 13.03 -20.30 -11.76
N PRO A 405 13.61 -21.50 -11.51
CA PRO A 405 14.52 -21.72 -10.37
C PRO A 405 15.68 -20.74 -10.29
N TRP A 406 16.33 -20.42 -11.42
CA TRP A 406 17.46 -19.48 -11.45
C TRP A 406 17.04 -18.08 -10.99
N LEU A 407 15.85 -17.60 -11.43
CA LEU A 407 15.33 -16.30 -11.04
C LEU A 407 14.98 -16.27 -9.54
N LYS A 408 14.45 -17.38 -9.01
CA LYS A 408 14.20 -17.56 -7.59
C LYS A 408 15.50 -17.50 -6.77
N ILE A 409 16.56 -18.19 -7.23
CA ILE A 409 17.87 -18.17 -6.57
C ILE A 409 18.45 -16.75 -6.58
N SER A 410 18.42 -16.07 -7.74
CA SER A 410 18.89 -14.67 -7.82
C SER A 410 18.11 -13.73 -6.92
N ALA A 411 16.78 -13.87 -6.84
CA ALA A 411 15.95 -13.04 -5.96
C ALA A 411 16.27 -13.29 -4.47
N TRP A 412 16.49 -14.55 -4.06
CA TRP A 412 16.92 -14.88 -2.71
C TRP A 412 18.34 -14.41 -2.39
N PHE A 413 19.26 -14.45 -3.37
CA PHE A 413 20.60 -13.91 -3.22
C PHE A 413 20.57 -12.40 -2.97
N ILE A 414 19.77 -11.67 -3.75
CA ILE A 414 19.52 -10.23 -3.55
C ILE A 414 18.92 -9.96 -2.17
N ALA A 415 17.88 -10.70 -1.78
CA ALA A 415 17.28 -10.57 -0.45
C ALA A 415 18.31 -10.83 0.67
N GLY A 416 19.18 -11.81 0.50
CA GLY A 416 20.26 -12.14 1.42
C GLY A 416 21.26 -10.98 1.58
N ILE A 417 21.68 -10.35 0.50
CA ILE A 417 22.56 -9.17 0.53
C ILE A 417 21.88 -8.03 1.30
N ILE A 418 20.65 -7.69 0.95
CA ILE A 418 19.90 -6.60 1.58
C ILE A 418 19.76 -6.85 3.08
N ILE A 419 19.37 -8.05 3.48
CA ILE A 419 19.19 -8.40 4.90
C ILE A 419 20.54 -8.34 5.64
N ALA A 420 21.60 -8.90 5.07
CA ALA A 420 22.92 -8.92 5.71
C ALA A 420 23.46 -7.49 5.94
N LEU A 421 23.33 -6.61 4.96
CA LEU A 421 23.75 -5.21 5.05
C LEU A 421 22.92 -4.46 6.11
N ASN A 422 21.60 -4.64 6.12
CA ASN A 422 20.73 -3.99 7.10
C ASN A 422 20.95 -4.51 8.53
N VAL A 423 21.17 -5.82 8.72
CA VAL A 423 21.53 -6.38 10.03
C VAL A 423 22.83 -5.80 10.54
N LYS A 424 23.87 -5.72 9.67
CA LYS A 424 25.15 -5.08 10.03
C LYS A 424 24.94 -3.63 10.46
N LEU A 425 24.17 -2.87 9.70
CA LEU A 425 23.87 -1.47 10.01
C LEU A 425 23.16 -1.32 11.36
N VAL A 426 22.10 -2.12 11.61
CA VAL A 426 21.34 -2.06 12.88
C VAL A 426 22.26 -2.37 14.06
N ILE A 427 23.12 -3.38 13.95
CA ILE A 427 24.08 -3.72 15.01
C ILE A 427 25.03 -2.55 15.26
N GLN A 428 25.58 -1.92 14.20
CA GLN A 428 26.51 -0.79 14.32
C GLN A 428 25.82 0.41 14.96
N GLU A 429 24.64 0.80 14.51
CA GLU A 429 23.92 1.99 15.01
C GLU A 429 23.44 1.78 16.46
N VAL A 430 22.87 0.62 16.80
CA VAL A 430 22.47 0.31 18.18
C VAL A 430 23.70 0.29 19.11
N SER A 431 24.85 -0.24 18.65
CA SER A 431 26.09 -0.23 19.42
C SER A 431 26.59 1.20 19.67
N LYS A 432 26.54 2.07 18.65
CA LYS A 432 26.88 3.50 18.81
C LYS A 432 25.96 4.19 19.82
N TRP A 433 24.64 3.94 19.73
CA TRP A 433 23.67 4.53 20.67
C TRP A 433 23.91 4.07 22.11
N ILE A 434 24.24 2.79 22.33
CA ILE A 434 24.58 2.27 23.67
C ILE A 434 25.80 3.00 24.23
N VAL A 435 26.86 3.17 23.40
CA VAL A 435 28.08 3.84 23.82
C VAL A 435 27.85 5.34 24.09
N SER A 436 27.12 6.02 23.19
CA SER A 436 26.83 7.46 23.31
C SER A 436 25.89 7.78 24.47
N ALA A 437 25.01 6.87 24.86
CA ALA A 437 24.06 7.06 25.96
C ALA A 437 24.70 7.01 27.35
N GLY A 438 25.93 6.50 27.48
CA GLY A 438 26.66 6.45 28.76
C GLY A 438 25.80 5.85 29.89
N ASP A 439 25.55 6.60 30.96
CA ASP A 439 24.73 6.18 32.11
C ASP A 439 23.26 5.89 31.76
N HIS A 440 22.78 6.38 30.61
CA HIS A 440 21.42 6.15 30.11
C HIS A 440 21.33 4.96 29.12
N ALA A 441 22.39 4.17 28.96
CA ALA A 441 22.41 3.01 28.06
C ALA A 441 21.26 2.02 28.30
N TRP A 442 20.76 1.94 29.53
CA TRP A 442 19.60 1.10 29.88
C TRP A 442 18.34 1.46 29.06
N VAL A 443 18.18 2.75 28.68
CA VAL A 443 17.03 3.18 27.82
C VAL A 443 17.12 2.51 26.45
N VAL A 444 18.32 2.49 25.85
CA VAL A 444 18.54 1.83 24.55
C VAL A 444 18.28 0.33 24.66
N TRP A 445 18.73 -0.31 25.75
CA TRP A 445 18.48 -1.73 26.02
C TRP A 445 17.02 -2.06 26.22
N MET A 446 16.22 -1.17 26.80
CA MET A 446 14.79 -1.37 27.06
C MET A 446 13.88 -0.97 25.89
N THR A 447 14.35 -0.17 24.94
CA THR A 447 13.56 0.34 23.81
C THR A 447 14.06 -0.16 22.46
N ALA A 448 15.25 0.28 22.03
CA ALA A 448 15.75 -0.01 20.69
C ALA A 448 16.07 -1.49 20.48
N VAL A 449 16.72 -2.14 21.46
CA VAL A 449 17.10 -3.56 21.36
C VAL A 449 15.88 -4.47 21.22
N PRO A 450 14.81 -4.39 22.06
CA PRO A 450 13.61 -5.20 21.89
C PRO A 450 12.89 -4.91 20.58
N LEU A 451 12.84 -3.65 20.12
CA LEU A 451 12.22 -3.26 18.86
C LEU A 451 12.95 -3.91 17.67
N CYS A 452 14.28 -3.79 17.62
CA CYS A 452 15.10 -4.39 16.56
C CYS A 452 15.03 -5.93 16.60
N THR A 453 15.05 -6.53 17.80
CA THR A 453 14.91 -7.98 17.97
C THR A 453 13.52 -8.44 17.49
N GLY A 454 12.46 -7.72 17.84
CA GLY A 454 11.10 -7.99 17.38
C GLY A 454 10.96 -7.91 15.86
N ALA A 455 11.58 -6.90 15.24
CA ALA A 455 11.62 -6.78 13.78
C ALA A 455 12.39 -7.95 13.14
N GLY A 456 13.52 -8.36 13.71
CA GLY A 456 14.28 -9.53 13.26
C GLY A 456 13.48 -10.84 13.36
N LEU A 457 12.77 -11.06 14.47
CA LEU A 457 11.90 -12.21 14.66
C LEU A 457 10.72 -12.22 13.68
N LEU A 458 10.14 -11.05 13.41
CA LEU A 458 9.09 -10.90 12.40
C LEU A 458 9.62 -11.27 11.02
N LEU A 459 10.80 -10.79 10.65
CA LEU A 459 11.43 -11.10 9.37
C LEU A 459 11.69 -12.60 9.24
N LEU A 460 12.23 -13.22 10.29
CA LEU A 460 12.44 -14.67 10.36
C LEU A 460 11.13 -15.46 10.21
N TYR A 461 10.07 -15.03 10.89
CA TYR A 461 8.74 -15.61 10.73
C TYR A 461 8.25 -15.54 9.27
N ILE A 462 8.41 -14.39 8.61
CA ILE A 462 8.01 -14.22 7.20
C ILE A 462 8.80 -15.17 6.30
N ILE A 463 10.12 -15.32 6.51
CA ILE A 463 10.97 -16.25 5.78
C ILE A 463 10.50 -17.69 5.94
N LEU A 464 10.19 -18.09 7.17
CA LEU A 464 9.85 -19.48 7.52
C LEU A 464 8.39 -19.86 7.21
N LYS A 465 7.49 -18.88 7.06
CA LYS A 465 6.06 -19.11 6.91
C LYS A 465 5.68 -20.15 5.83
N PRO A 466 6.22 -20.13 4.59
CA PRO A 466 5.86 -21.14 3.60
C PRO A 466 6.23 -22.57 4.00
N PHE A 467 7.31 -22.72 4.77
CA PHE A 467 7.73 -24.03 5.30
C PHE A 467 6.80 -24.51 6.40
N LEU A 468 6.33 -23.60 7.27
CA LEU A 468 5.37 -23.90 8.33
C LEU A 468 4.00 -24.29 7.75
N GLU A 469 3.50 -23.54 6.76
CA GLU A 469 2.23 -23.85 6.09
C GLU A 469 2.26 -25.19 5.34
N LYS A 470 3.37 -25.51 4.69
CA LYS A 470 3.53 -26.79 4.01
C LYS A 470 3.43 -27.96 5.00
N ARG A 471 4.07 -27.85 6.17
CA ARG A 471 3.95 -28.85 7.25
C ARG A 471 2.53 -29.00 7.78
N THR A 472 1.79 -27.89 7.90
CA THR A 472 0.39 -27.91 8.37
C THR A 472 -0.52 -28.52 7.32
N LYS A 473 -0.40 -28.14 6.04
CA LYS A 473 -1.15 -28.74 4.93
C LYS A 473 -0.88 -30.23 4.76
N GLU A 474 0.36 -30.70 4.94
CA GLU A 474 0.68 -32.13 4.93
C GLU A 474 0.05 -32.90 6.10
N LYS A 475 -0.19 -32.23 7.25
CA LYS A 475 -0.95 -32.80 8.37
C LYS A 475 -2.47 -32.77 8.11
N GLU A 476 -2.98 -31.69 7.50
CA GLU A 476 -4.42 -31.55 7.18
C GLU A 476 -4.84 -32.42 5.99
N MET A 477 -3.96 -32.70 5.03
CA MET A 477 -4.26 -33.64 3.92
C MET A 477 -4.52 -35.09 4.40
N LYS A 478 -4.30 -35.38 5.68
CA LYS A 478 -4.69 -36.67 6.31
C LYS A 478 -6.12 -36.67 6.89
N ILE A 479 -6.83 -35.54 6.83
CA ILE A 479 -8.23 -35.45 7.19
C ILE A 479 -9.02 -35.54 5.88
N PRO A 480 -9.63 -36.67 5.53
CA PRO A 480 -10.51 -36.71 4.37
C PRO A 480 -11.63 -35.71 4.63
N HIS A 481 -11.83 -34.73 3.72
CA HIS A 481 -13.11 -34.06 3.64
C HIS A 481 -14.15 -35.17 3.59
N GLY A 482 -15.09 -35.18 4.55
CA GLY A 482 -16.10 -36.20 4.63
C GLY A 482 -16.74 -36.37 3.25
N THR A 483 -16.89 -37.63 2.84
CA THR A 483 -17.60 -37.98 1.62
C THR A 483 -18.95 -37.28 1.62
N ALA A 484 -19.34 -36.74 0.46
CA ALA A 484 -20.68 -36.18 0.31
C ALA A 484 -21.70 -37.18 0.90
N VAL A 485 -22.47 -36.72 1.88
CA VAL A 485 -23.49 -37.53 2.51
C VAL A 485 -24.51 -37.88 1.43
N THR A 486 -24.84 -39.16 1.27
CA THR A 486 -25.91 -39.60 0.38
C THR A 486 -27.19 -38.95 0.88
N LEU A 487 -27.77 -38.10 0.06
CA LEU A 487 -29.07 -37.45 0.35
C LEU A 487 -30.16 -38.51 0.23
N GLN A 488 -30.46 -39.19 1.33
CA GLN A 488 -31.63 -40.07 1.45
C GLN A 488 -32.71 -39.23 2.13
N ASP A 489 -33.92 -39.25 1.62
CA ASP A 489 -35.11 -38.59 2.16
C ASP A 489 -35.03 -37.07 2.25
N LEU A 490 -34.98 -36.39 1.10
CA LEU A 490 -35.17 -34.95 1.00
C LEU A 490 -36.64 -34.55 1.23
N GLU A 491 -37.09 -34.65 2.49
CA GLU A 491 -38.38 -34.08 2.84
C GLU A 491 -38.27 -32.54 2.95
N LYS A 492 -39.29 -31.84 2.50
CA LYS A 492 -39.36 -30.38 2.62
C LYS A 492 -39.45 -30.03 4.11
N PRO A 493 -38.52 -29.23 4.67
CA PRO A 493 -38.61 -28.85 6.07
C PRO A 493 -39.93 -28.11 6.36
N VAL A 494 -40.63 -28.53 7.42
CA VAL A 494 -41.86 -27.90 7.87
C VAL A 494 -41.55 -27.00 9.05
N TYR A 495 -41.63 -25.69 8.81
CA TYR A 495 -41.43 -24.69 9.85
C TYR A 495 -42.74 -24.38 10.55
N ARG A 496 -42.77 -24.46 11.89
CA ARG A 496 -43.95 -24.25 12.70
C ARG A 496 -43.94 -22.95 13.50
N ARG A 497 -42.78 -22.41 13.76
CA ARG A 497 -42.59 -21.17 14.53
C ARG A 497 -41.60 -20.26 13.81
N ILE A 498 -42.11 -19.32 13.07
CA ILE A 498 -41.32 -18.45 12.19
C ILE A 498 -41.22 -17.06 12.78
N ALA A 499 -39.99 -16.60 13.04
CA ALA A 499 -39.69 -15.24 13.47
C ALA A 499 -39.37 -14.37 12.23
N ILE A 500 -39.92 -13.16 12.19
CA ILE A 500 -39.82 -12.22 11.07
C ILE A 500 -39.35 -10.89 11.61
N THR A 501 -38.22 -10.37 11.16
CA THR A 501 -37.81 -9.00 11.51
C THR A 501 -38.39 -7.99 10.53
N VAL A 502 -38.97 -6.91 11.07
CA VAL A 502 -39.54 -5.81 10.31
C VAL A 502 -38.97 -4.48 10.81
N ASP A 503 -38.75 -3.54 9.91
CA ASP A 503 -38.19 -2.22 10.19
C ASP A 503 -38.92 -1.08 9.50
N PHE A 504 -40.16 -1.35 9.06
CA PHE A 504 -41.07 -0.44 8.35
C PHE A 504 -40.53 0.07 7.02
N SER A 505 -39.62 -0.69 6.40
CA SER A 505 -39.10 -0.37 5.08
C SER A 505 -40.01 -0.96 3.96
N SER A 506 -39.78 -0.51 2.74
CA SER A 506 -40.45 -1.04 1.55
C SER A 506 -40.23 -2.54 1.29
N VAL A 507 -39.28 -3.15 1.99
CA VAL A 507 -38.92 -4.57 1.86
C VAL A 507 -39.76 -5.46 2.78
N ASP A 508 -40.40 -4.93 3.81
CA ASP A 508 -41.13 -5.70 4.81
C ASP A 508 -42.25 -6.58 4.17
N ALA A 509 -42.97 -6.06 3.22
CA ALA A 509 -43.99 -6.83 2.51
C ALA A 509 -43.40 -8.06 1.82
N LEU A 510 -42.21 -7.95 1.24
CA LEU A 510 -41.49 -9.06 0.62
C LEU A 510 -40.96 -10.05 1.65
N VAL A 511 -40.46 -9.55 2.78
CA VAL A 511 -39.96 -10.36 3.92
C VAL A 511 -41.09 -11.21 4.50
N ILE A 512 -42.23 -10.58 4.77
CA ILE A 512 -43.45 -11.26 5.31
C ILE A 512 -43.96 -12.30 4.29
N ARG A 513 -44.08 -11.94 3.02
CA ARG A 513 -44.46 -12.88 1.96
C ARG A 513 -43.52 -14.08 1.87
N SER A 514 -42.21 -13.84 1.97
CA SER A 514 -41.19 -14.90 1.92
C SER A 514 -41.28 -15.81 3.16
N ALA A 515 -41.58 -15.28 4.31
CA ALA A 515 -41.78 -16.02 5.55
C ALA A 515 -43.02 -16.92 5.47
N VAL A 516 -44.13 -16.36 5.01
CA VAL A 516 -45.40 -17.09 4.83
C VAL A 516 -45.25 -18.22 3.80
N ALA A 517 -44.43 -18.03 2.77
CA ALA A 517 -44.15 -19.07 1.77
C ALA A 517 -43.35 -20.27 2.32
N GLN A 518 -42.64 -20.11 3.44
CA GLN A 518 -41.90 -21.20 4.11
C GLN A 518 -42.75 -21.94 5.15
N GLY A 519 -43.77 -21.32 5.69
CA GLY A 519 -44.69 -21.91 6.68
C GLY A 519 -46.02 -22.38 6.10
N SER A 520 -46.94 -22.75 6.99
CA SER A 520 -48.31 -23.08 6.69
C SER A 520 -49.27 -22.14 7.44
N LYS A 521 -50.58 -22.25 7.20
CA LYS A 521 -51.59 -21.50 7.99
C LYS A 521 -51.62 -21.91 9.47
N GLU A 522 -51.15 -23.10 9.77
CA GLU A 522 -51.05 -23.63 11.13
C GLU A 522 -49.78 -23.18 11.88
N ALA A 523 -48.83 -22.61 11.14
CA ALA A 523 -47.60 -22.09 11.75
C ALA A 523 -47.88 -20.80 12.55
N ARG A 524 -47.09 -20.59 13.57
CA ARG A 524 -47.10 -19.35 14.38
C ARG A 524 -46.03 -18.39 13.88
N TYR A 525 -46.40 -17.14 13.62
CA TYR A 525 -45.52 -16.11 13.10
C TYR A 525 -45.29 -15.04 14.17
N LEU A 526 -44.03 -14.72 14.47
CA LEU A 526 -43.66 -13.64 15.39
C LEU A 526 -43.02 -12.49 14.61
N LEU A 527 -43.71 -11.34 14.56
CA LEU A 527 -43.13 -10.12 14.00
C LEU A 527 -42.29 -9.41 15.07
N ILE A 528 -41.04 -9.19 14.76
CA ILE A 528 -40.04 -8.59 15.66
C ILE A 528 -39.63 -7.22 15.11
N HIS A 529 -39.80 -6.19 15.93
CA HIS A 529 -39.20 -4.88 15.70
C HIS A 529 -38.34 -4.48 16.90
N VAL A 530 -37.24 -3.74 16.68
CA VAL A 530 -36.37 -3.26 17.76
C VAL A 530 -36.19 -1.75 17.64
N VAL A 531 -36.66 -1.03 18.63
CA VAL A 531 -36.54 0.42 18.75
C VAL A 531 -35.14 0.79 19.20
N GLU A 532 -34.43 1.61 18.41
CA GLU A 532 -33.01 1.97 18.58
C GLU A 532 -32.80 3.40 19.14
N THR A 533 -33.81 4.07 19.67
CA THR A 533 -33.65 5.45 20.19
C THR A 533 -32.66 5.52 21.35
N ALA A 534 -32.02 6.68 21.52
CA ALA A 534 -31.08 6.90 22.63
C ALA A 534 -31.77 6.67 23.99
N GLY A 535 -33.03 7.01 24.11
CA GLY A 535 -33.86 6.72 25.29
C GLY A 535 -34.12 5.24 25.49
N ALA A 536 -34.45 4.49 24.43
CA ALA A 536 -34.65 3.05 24.47
C ALA A 536 -33.39 2.27 24.87
N MET A 537 -32.20 2.81 24.56
CA MET A 537 -30.92 2.22 24.97
C MET A 537 -30.66 2.37 26.49
N VAL A 538 -31.18 3.41 27.15
CA VAL A 538 -30.94 3.74 28.57
C VAL A 538 -32.05 3.20 29.48
N TYR A 539 -33.31 3.39 29.09
CA TYR A 539 -34.50 3.11 29.94
C TYR A 539 -35.27 1.86 29.52
N GLY A 540 -34.95 1.23 28.36
CA GLY A 540 -35.56 -0.01 27.90
C GLY A 540 -37.09 0.11 27.69
N SER A 541 -37.85 -0.83 28.24
CA SER A 541 -39.31 -0.94 28.06
C SER A 541 -40.13 0.06 28.89
N GLU A 542 -39.51 0.89 29.73
CA GLU A 542 -40.19 1.89 30.54
C GLU A 542 -40.46 3.21 29.80
N ILE A 543 -39.98 3.33 28.56
CA ILE A 543 -40.24 4.49 27.71
C ILE A 543 -41.60 4.33 27.01
N ALA A 544 -42.51 5.21 27.32
CA ALA A 544 -43.69 5.50 26.53
C ALA A 544 -43.42 6.73 25.66
N ASP A 545 -42.52 6.61 24.65
CA ASP A 545 -42.31 7.66 23.66
C ASP A 545 -43.29 7.47 22.47
N LEU A 546 -43.42 8.55 21.69
CA LEU A 546 -44.35 8.57 20.55
C LEU A 546 -43.98 7.50 19.52
N GLU A 547 -42.66 7.28 19.30
CA GLU A 547 -42.09 6.35 18.32
C GLU A 547 -42.44 4.89 18.67
N SER A 548 -42.22 4.45 19.90
CA SER A 548 -42.58 3.10 20.34
C SER A 548 -44.09 2.82 20.24
N THR A 549 -44.91 3.84 20.38
CA THR A 549 -46.38 3.72 20.28
C THR A 549 -46.80 3.60 18.82
N GLU A 550 -46.20 4.39 17.94
CA GLU A 550 -46.45 4.30 16.47
C GLU A 550 -45.92 2.99 15.87
N ASP A 551 -44.72 2.54 16.26
CA ASP A 551 -44.14 1.28 15.80
C ASP A 551 -44.98 0.08 16.23
N LYS A 552 -45.50 0.09 17.44
CA LYS A 552 -46.40 -0.95 17.92
C LYS A 552 -47.71 -0.97 17.13
N ALA A 553 -48.31 0.20 16.88
CA ALA A 553 -49.51 0.30 16.06
C ALA A 553 -49.28 -0.16 14.60
N ALA A 554 -48.12 0.12 14.03
CA ALA A 554 -47.73 -0.36 12.70
C ALA A 554 -47.58 -1.89 12.64
N LEU A 555 -46.99 -2.49 13.69
CA LEU A 555 -46.88 -3.95 13.83
C LEU A 555 -48.25 -4.61 13.97
N GLU A 556 -49.10 -4.04 14.81
CA GLU A 556 -50.50 -4.53 15.00
C GLU A 556 -51.29 -4.52 13.70
N LYS A 557 -51.07 -3.54 12.84
CA LYS A 557 -51.66 -3.48 11.51
C LYS A 557 -51.20 -4.64 10.62
N TYR A 558 -49.92 -5.02 10.62
CA TYR A 558 -49.43 -6.19 9.90
C TYR A 558 -50.04 -7.50 10.44
N VAL A 559 -50.16 -7.61 11.77
CA VAL A 559 -50.77 -8.80 12.39
C VAL A 559 -52.25 -8.92 12.05
N LEU A 560 -53.01 -7.81 12.06
CA LEU A 560 -54.42 -7.82 11.62
C LEU A 560 -54.57 -8.30 10.20
N GLN A 561 -53.75 -7.81 9.26
CA GLN A 561 -53.78 -8.27 7.86
C GLN A 561 -53.43 -9.77 7.74
N LEU A 562 -52.47 -10.26 8.53
CA LEU A 562 -52.13 -11.69 8.53
C LEU A 562 -53.26 -12.54 9.11
N HIS A 563 -53.97 -12.08 10.13
CA HIS A 563 -55.13 -12.76 10.71
C HIS A 563 -56.31 -12.81 9.72
N GLU A 564 -56.55 -11.70 8.99
CA GLU A 564 -57.57 -11.67 7.92
C GLU A 564 -57.29 -12.68 6.81
N LEU A 565 -55.98 -12.94 6.53
CA LEU A 565 -55.55 -13.94 5.56
C LEU A 565 -55.51 -15.37 6.14
N GLY A 566 -55.84 -15.54 7.44
CA GLY A 566 -55.94 -16.83 8.11
C GLY A 566 -54.61 -17.35 8.68
N TYR A 567 -53.63 -16.46 8.96
CA TYR A 567 -52.36 -16.82 9.59
C TYR A 567 -52.33 -16.43 11.06
N HIS A 568 -51.67 -17.23 11.91
CA HIS A 568 -51.55 -16.96 13.34
C HIS A 568 -50.28 -16.14 13.61
N ALA A 569 -50.43 -14.84 13.76
CA ALA A 569 -49.33 -13.90 13.97
C ALA A 569 -49.41 -13.18 15.32
N GLU A 570 -48.27 -12.92 15.93
CA GLU A 570 -48.11 -12.11 17.15
C GLU A 570 -46.94 -11.12 17.01
N ILE A 571 -46.91 -10.08 17.82
CA ILE A 571 -45.88 -9.07 17.81
C ILE A 571 -44.97 -9.16 19.03
N LYS A 572 -43.71 -8.74 18.85
CA LYS A 572 -42.78 -8.50 19.94
C LYS A 572 -41.89 -7.31 19.64
N VAL A 573 -42.01 -6.26 20.47
CA VAL A 573 -41.15 -5.08 20.37
C VAL A 573 -39.96 -5.25 21.32
N GLY A 574 -38.75 -5.07 20.80
CA GLY A 574 -37.49 -5.04 21.55
C GLY A 574 -37.00 -3.61 21.69
N TYR A 575 -36.21 -3.33 22.74
CA TYR A 575 -35.63 -2.03 22.99
C TYR A 575 -34.12 -2.11 23.10
N GLY A 576 -33.40 -1.23 22.41
CA GLY A 576 -31.95 -1.13 22.45
C GLY A 576 -31.24 -1.75 21.22
N ASN A 577 -30.14 -2.51 21.43
CA ASN A 577 -29.32 -2.97 20.32
C ASN A 577 -29.92 -4.21 19.61
N PRO A 578 -30.31 -4.12 18.32
CA PRO A 578 -30.93 -5.21 17.56
C PRO A 578 -30.08 -6.49 17.51
N ARG A 579 -28.75 -6.36 17.47
CA ARG A 579 -27.81 -7.50 17.43
C ARG A 579 -27.88 -8.40 18.66
N ARG A 580 -28.36 -7.88 19.77
CA ARG A 580 -28.57 -8.63 21.03
C ARG A 580 -30.03 -9.03 21.16
N ARG A 581 -30.95 -8.10 20.90
CA ARG A 581 -32.39 -8.31 21.17
C ARG A 581 -33.05 -9.28 20.19
N ILE A 582 -32.71 -9.24 18.90
CA ILE A 582 -33.28 -10.19 17.92
C ILE A 582 -32.99 -11.64 18.30
N PRO A 583 -31.73 -12.09 18.56
CA PRO A 583 -31.46 -13.45 18.99
C PRO A 583 -32.15 -13.85 20.30
N GLU A 584 -32.27 -12.94 21.27
CA GLU A 584 -32.97 -13.20 22.53
C GLU A 584 -34.47 -13.45 22.29
N MET A 585 -35.11 -12.66 21.42
CA MET A 585 -36.55 -12.80 21.11
C MET A 585 -36.82 -14.05 20.25
N VAL A 586 -35.96 -14.34 19.29
CA VAL A 586 -36.01 -15.57 18.50
C VAL A 586 -35.93 -16.81 19.40
N LYS A 587 -34.99 -16.79 20.36
CA LYS A 587 -34.83 -17.89 21.34
C LYS A 587 -36.02 -17.99 22.30
N SER A 588 -36.56 -16.87 22.77
CA SER A 588 -37.73 -16.87 23.69
C SER A 588 -39.01 -17.35 23.04
N PHE A 589 -39.16 -17.20 21.71
CA PHE A 589 -40.27 -17.72 20.91
C PHE A 589 -40.04 -19.17 20.51
N ASP A 590 -38.83 -19.69 20.71
CA ASP A 590 -38.37 -21.00 20.26
C ASP A 590 -38.62 -21.21 18.75
N ALA A 591 -38.20 -20.18 17.97
CA ALA A 591 -38.38 -20.18 16.53
C ALA A 591 -37.54 -21.30 15.88
N ASP A 592 -38.07 -21.88 14.81
CA ASP A 592 -37.42 -22.87 13.96
C ASP A 592 -36.95 -22.29 12.61
N LEU A 593 -37.38 -21.08 12.27
CA LEU A 593 -36.89 -20.28 11.14
C LEU A 593 -36.87 -18.80 11.52
N LEU A 594 -35.81 -18.09 11.13
CA LEU A 594 -35.74 -16.63 11.17
C LEU A 594 -35.72 -16.07 9.75
N VAL A 595 -36.58 -15.10 9.45
CA VAL A 595 -36.64 -14.40 8.16
C VAL A 595 -36.29 -12.93 8.39
N MET A 596 -35.28 -12.42 7.66
CA MET A 596 -34.78 -11.06 7.81
C MET A 596 -34.68 -10.35 6.47
N GLY A 597 -35.01 -9.05 6.44
CA GLY A 597 -34.74 -8.18 5.30
C GLY A 597 -33.27 -7.75 5.27
N ALA A 598 -32.70 -7.69 4.06
CA ALA A 598 -31.41 -7.05 3.80
C ALA A 598 -31.64 -5.85 2.89
N HIS A 599 -31.53 -4.65 3.47
CA HIS A 599 -31.52 -3.41 2.71
C HIS A 599 -30.29 -2.60 3.11
N GLY A 600 -29.69 -1.94 2.11
CA GLY A 600 -28.49 -1.17 2.28
C GLY A 600 -28.75 0.14 3.00
N HIS A 601 -28.35 0.22 4.26
CA HIS A 601 -28.18 1.50 4.93
C HIS A 601 -26.87 2.15 4.47
N LYS A 602 -26.87 3.50 4.38
CA LYS A 602 -25.75 4.32 3.90
C LYS A 602 -24.41 3.89 4.47
N LEU A 603 -23.48 3.63 3.56
CA LEU A 603 -22.10 3.08 3.66
C LEU A 603 -21.26 3.38 4.91
N VAL A 604 -21.50 4.44 5.63
CA VAL A 604 -20.64 4.90 6.74
C VAL A 604 -20.96 4.21 8.08
N LYS A 605 -22.22 3.87 8.37
CA LYS A 605 -22.60 3.17 9.60
C LYS A 605 -22.23 1.67 9.57
N ASP A 606 -22.35 1.02 8.42
CA ASP A 606 -22.01 -0.39 8.25
C ASP A 606 -20.49 -0.65 8.33
N LEU A 607 -19.67 0.37 8.03
CA LEU A 607 -18.21 0.26 8.06
C LEU A 607 -17.65 0.22 9.49
N ILE A 608 -18.28 0.95 10.42
CA ILE A 608 -17.77 1.10 11.80
C ILE A 608 -18.32 0.02 12.72
N PHE A 609 -19.57 -0.43 12.49
CA PHE A 609 -20.27 -1.32 13.44
C PHE A 609 -20.61 -2.72 12.89
N GLY A 610 -20.35 -3.04 11.61
CA GLY A 610 -20.76 -4.29 10.95
C GLY A 610 -22.28 -4.36 10.74
N THR A 611 -22.77 -5.24 9.85
CA THR A 611 -24.21 -5.37 9.61
C THR A 611 -24.91 -6.11 10.74
N THR A 612 -26.11 -5.67 11.13
CA THR A 612 -26.95 -6.37 12.13
C THR A 612 -27.19 -7.81 11.74
N LEU A 613 -27.44 -8.05 10.46
CA LEU A 613 -27.67 -9.34 9.84
C LEU A 613 -26.51 -10.33 10.06
N ASP A 614 -25.26 -9.88 9.87
CA ASP A 614 -24.09 -10.75 10.03
C ASP A 614 -23.89 -11.18 11.50
N THR A 615 -24.13 -10.28 12.42
CA THR A 615 -24.07 -10.58 13.86
C THR A 615 -25.18 -11.52 14.32
N VAL A 616 -26.42 -11.31 13.85
CA VAL A 616 -27.59 -12.12 14.23
C VAL A 616 -27.45 -13.55 13.71
N ARG A 617 -27.08 -13.76 12.43
CA ARG A 617 -26.93 -15.10 11.84
C ARG A 617 -25.89 -15.97 12.56
N HIS A 618 -24.87 -15.37 13.15
CA HIS A 618 -23.86 -16.12 13.94
C HIS A 618 -24.31 -16.42 15.38
N ARG A 619 -25.34 -15.75 15.88
CA ARG A 619 -25.85 -15.94 17.26
C ARG A 619 -27.06 -16.86 17.34
N VAL A 620 -27.83 -16.97 16.27
CA VAL A 620 -28.98 -17.91 16.22
C VAL A 620 -28.51 -19.28 15.68
N LYS A 621 -29.02 -20.36 16.26
CA LYS A 621 -28.68 -21.76 15.87
C LYS A 621 -29.76 -22.40 15.00
N ILE A 622 -30.59 -21.58 14.35
CA ILE A 622 -31.67 -22.02 13.46
C ILE A 622 -31.42 -21.50 12.04
N PRO A 623 -32.04 -22.07 11.01
CA PRO A 623 -31.98 -21.54 9.66
C PRO A 623 -32.38 -20.06 9.60
N VAL A 624 -31.64 -19.26 8.80
CA VAL A 624 -31.93 -17.84 8.57
C VAL A 624 -32.13 -17.61 7.09
N LEU A 625 -33.34 -17.15 6.72
CA LEU A 625 -33.66 -16.72 5.37
C LEU A 625 -33.46 -15.22 5.23
N ILE A 626 -32.59 -14.82 4.32
CA ILE A 626 -32.29 -13.41 4.04
C ILE A 626 -33.02 -13.01 2.76
N VAL A 627 -33.86 -12.00 2.86
CA VAL A 627 -34.66 -11.47 1.75
C VAL A 627 -34.07 -10.13 1.31
N THR A 628 -33.64 -10.04 0.05
CA THR A 628 -33.12 -8.81 -0.57
C THR A 628 -34.15 -8.23 -1.53
N ALA A 629 -34.32 -6.90 -1.50
CA ALA A 629 -35.07 -6.23 -2.58
C ALA A 629 -34.34 -6.47 -3.91
N GLN A 630 -35.07 -6.85 -4.96
CA GLN A 630 -34.50 -6.82 -6.32
C GLN A 630 -34.18 -5.36 -6.65
N GLY A 631 -32.90 -5.06 -6.87
CA GLY A 631 -32.48 -3.74 -7.32
C GLY A 631 -33.17 -3.42 -8.63
N GLY A 632 -34.07 -2.46 -8.60
CA GLY A 632 -34.57 -1.84 -9.81
C GLY A 632 -33.36 -1.21 -10.51
N VAL A 633 -33.08 -1.66 -11.71
CA VAL A 633 -32.26 -0.95 -12.69
C VAL A 633 -33.00 0.35 -12.98
N ASN A 634 -32.46 1.48 -12.49
CA ASN A 634 -32.68 2.82 -13.02
C ASN A 634 -31.33 3.49 -13.13
#